data_2ef5bdd7f30ba0b67ef7e37bf2bb9fc8
#
_entry.id   2ef5bdd7f30ba0b67ef7e37bf2bb9fc8
#
_cell.length_a   1.000
_cell.length_b   1.000
_cell.length_c   1.000
_cell.angle_alpha   90.00
_cell.angle_beta   90.00
_cell.angle_gamma   90.00
#
_symmetry.space_group_name_H-M   'P 1'
#
loop_
_entity.id
_entity.type
_entity.pdbx_description
1 polymer ?
#
loop_
_entity_poly.entity_id
_entity_poly.type
_entity_poly.pdbx_seq_one_letter_code
_entity_poly.pdbx_strand_id
1 'polypeptide(L)'
;MARLDRLPLWLPELLFRVALALAFWRSARTKLASWDMTLALFADEYRVPLLPPGLAACLATGVEIAAPAALLLGFGTRIAALALLIMTLVIQLFVYPQSYAAHLLWAGPLLYLILRGPGLLSADHLIRRRCRPAPPAAQG
;
A
#
# COMPACT_ATOMS: atom_id res chain seq x y z
N MET A 1 3.31 33.35 -3.91
CA MET A 1 3.86 31.99 -3.65
C MET A 1 3.67 31.51 -2.21
N ALA A 2 3.59 32.36 -1.21
CA ALA A 2 3.49 31.97 0.22
C ALA A 2 2.20 31.25 0.70
N ARG A 3 1.20 31.02 -0.15
CA ARG A 3 -0.05 30.34 0.25
C ARG A 3 -0.04 28.82 0.04
N LEU A 4 0.80 28.29 -0.84
CA LEU A 4 0.89 26.85 -1.11
C LEU A 4 1.64 26.10 0.00
N ASP A 5 2.58 26.77 0.68
CA ASP A 5 3.31 26.20 1.82
C ASP A 5 2.43 25.91 3.06
N ARG A 6 1.18 26.39 3.04
CA ARG A 6 0.18 26.19 4.12
C ARG A 6 -0.80 25.04 3.84
N LEU A 7 -0.68 24.36 2.70
CA LEU A 7 -1.56 23.21 2.44
C LEU A 7 -1.27 22.10 3.47
N PRO A 8 -2.32 21.63 4.14
CA PRO A 8 -2.14 20.60 5.16
C PRO A 8 -1.67 19.29 4.52
N LEU A 9 -0.55 18.76 4.98
CA LEU A 9 0.06 17.53 4.46
C LEU A 9 -0.85 16.30 4.55
N TRP A 10 -1.88 16.33 5.39
CA TRP A 10 -2.85 15.24 5.50
C TRP A 10 -3.64 15.01 4.20
N LEU A 11 -3.81 16.05 3.36
CA LEU A 11 -4.56 15.94 2.11
C LEU A 11 -3.85 15.06 1.07
N PRO A 12 -2.58 15.31 0.69
CA PRO A 12 -1.86 14.39 -0.20
C PRO A 12 -1.68 12.99 0.41
N GLU A 13 -1.51 12.85 1.72
CA GLU A 13 -1.42 11.56 2.40
C GLU A 13 -2.71 10.75 2.24
N LEU A 14 -3.86 11.38 2.45
CA LEU A 14 -5.17 10.75 2.25
C LEU A 14 -5.38 10.39 0.77
N LEU A 15 -5.05 11.30 -0.14
CA LEU A 15 -5.19 11.06 -1.58
C LEU A 15 -4.36 9.85 -2.03
N PHE A 16 -3.11 9.75 -1.60
CA PHE A 16 -2.25 8.62 -1.92
C PHE A 16 -2.80 7.30 -1.37
N ARG A 17 -3.29 7.30 -0.12
CA ARG A 17 -3.91 6.13 0.49
C ARG A 17 -5.13 5.66 -0.30
N VAL A 18 -6.02 6.57 -0.67
CA VAL A 18 -7.24 6.24 -1.43
C VAL A 18 -6.89 5.78 -2.85
N ALA A 19 -6.02 6.49 -3.56
CA ALA A 19 -5.65 6.16 -4.92
C ALA A 19 -4.98 4.77 -5.01
N LEU A 20 -4.03 4.49 -4.13
CA LEU A 20 -3.37 3.18 -4.06
C LEU A 20 -4.36 2.08 -3.65
N ALA A 21 -5.21 2.34 -2.66
CA ALA A 21 -6.20 1.36 -2.23
C ALA A 21 -7.16 0.99 -3.36
N LEU A 22 -7.65 1.95 -4.12
CA LEU A 22 -8.54 1.70 -5.26
C LEU A 22 -7.83 0.92 -6.38
N ALA A 23 -6.57 1.26 -6.69
CA ALA A 23 -5.80 0.58 -7.72
C ALA A 23 -5.60 -0.90 -7.39
N PHE A 24 -5.10 -1.21 -6.19
CA PHE A 24 -4.83 -2.58 -5.78
C PHE A 24 -6.09 -3.39 -5.48
N TRP A 25 -7.12 -2.75 -4.92
CA TRP A 25 -8.43 -3.37 -4.74
C TRP A 25 -9.06 -3.81 -6.06
N ARG A 26 -8.94 -2.98 -7.10
CA ARG A 26 -9.40 -3.34 -8.45
C ARG A 26 -8.66 -4.57 -8.97
N SER A 27 -7.34 -4.65 -8.78
CA SER A 27 -6.52 -5.81 -9.15
C SER A 27 -6.96 -7.07 -8.42
N ALA A 28 -7.16 -7.02 -7.10
CA ALA A 28 -7.67 -8.14 -6.31
C ALA A 28 -9.04 -8.64 -6.82
N ARG A 29 -9.96 -7.73 -7.10
CA ARG A 29 -11.28 -8.07 -7.65
C ARG A 29 -11.19 -8.81 -8.97
N THR A 30 -10.30 -8.38 -9.85
CA THR A 30 -10.10 -9.05 -11.14
C THR A 30 -9.63 -10.50 -10.95
N LYS A 31 -8.68 -10.72 -10.01
CA LYS A 31 -8.17 -12.06 -9.69
C LYS A 31 -9.24 -12.96 -9.08
N LEU A 32 -10.07 -12.42 -8.18
CA LEU A 32 -11.15 -13.17 -7.53
C LEU A 32 -12.31 -13.48 -8.46
N ALA A 33 -12.55 -12.67 -9.50
CA ALA A 33 -13.64 -12.88 -10.45
C ALA A 33 -13.46 -14.16 -11.27
N SER A 34 -12.22 -14.58 -11.52
CA SER A 34 -11.91 -15.85 -12.21
C SER A 34 -10.63 -16.43 -11.63
N TRP A 35 -10.78 -17.25 -10.59
CA TRP A 35 -9.64 -17.82 -9.88
C TRP A 35 -8.83 -18.80 -10.74
N ASP A 36 -9.49 -19.61 -11.55
CA ASP A 36 -8.82 -20.56 -12.45
C ASP A 36 -7.96 -19.83 -13.48
N MET A 37 -8.47 -18.74 -14.05
CA MET A 37 -7.69 -17.87 -14.95
C MET A 37 -6.51 -17.24 -14.23
N THR A 38 -6.69 -16.81 -12.99
CA THR A 38 -5.61 -16.26 -12.17
C THR A 38 -4.52 -17.30 -11.93
N LEU A 39 -4.87 -18.53 -11.60
CA LEU A 39 -3.89 -19.61 -11.44
C LEU A 39 -3.13 -19.89 -12.74
N ALA A 40 -3.81 -19.92 -13.88
CA ALA A 40 -3.20 -20.11 -15.18
C ALA A 40 -2.21 -18.96 -15.50
N LEU A 41 -2.58 -17.70 -15.25
CA LEU A 41 -1.69 -16.55 -15.42
C LEU A 41 -0.42 -16.65 -14.57
N PHE A 42 -0.55 -17.07 -13.31
CA PHE A 42 0.62 -17.25 -12.43
C PHE A 42 1.50 -18.43 -12.85
N ALA A 43 0.91 -19.51 -13.44
CA ALA A 43 1.66 -20.67 -13.91
C ALA A 43 2.40 -20.40 -15.24
N ASP A 44 1.72 -19.76 -16.18
CA ASP A 44 2.17 -19.69 -17.57
C ASP A 44 2.85 -18.35 -17.92
N GLU A 45 2.34 -17.23 -17.38
CA GLU A 45 2.79 -15.89 -17.73
C GLU A 45 3.69 -15.27 -16.65
N TYR A 46 3.24 -15.21 -15.40
CA TYR A 46 3.96 -14.47 -14.36
C TYR A 46 5.21 -15.19 -13.86
N ARG A 47 5.17 -16.50 -13.74
CA ARG A 47 6.30 -17.38 -13.37
C ARG A 47 7.18 -16.80 -12.25
N VAL A 48 6.54 -16.36 -11.17
CA VAL A 48 7.26 -15.77 -10.03
C VAL A 48 8.30 -16.75 -9.50
N PRO A 49 9.58 -16.36 -9.45
CA PRO A 49 10.63 -17.28 -9.01
C PRO A 49 10.45 -17.70 -7.56
N LEU A 50 10.88 -18.89 -7.21
CA LEU A 50 10.91 -19.47 -5.86
C LEU A 50 9.54 -19.82 -5.26
N LEU A 51 8.42 -19.50 -5.91
CA LEU A 51 7.08 -19.76 -5.38
C LEU A 51 6.26 -20.63 -6.36
N PRO A 52 5.58 -21.67 -5.85
CA PRO A 52 4.57 -22.37 -6.64
C PRO A 52 3.47 -21.39 -7.10
N PRO A 53 2.94 -21.52 -8.34
CA PRO A 53 1.97 -20.56 -8.89
C PRO A 53 0.75 -20.33 -8.01
N GLY A 54 0.17 -21.38 -7.44
CA GLY A 54 -0.98 -21.28 -6.54
C GLY A 54 -0.68 -20.48 -5.26
N LEU A 55 0.50 -20.70 -4.67
CA LEU A 55 0.92 -19.94 -3.49
C LEU A 55 1.19 -18.47 -3.83
N ALA A 56 1.87 -18.22 -4.95
CA ALA A 56 2.13 -16.87 -5.43
C ALA A 56 0.81 -16.11 -5.69
N ALA A 57 -0.17 -16.75 -6.34
CA ALA A 57 -1.50 -16.18 -6.58
C ALA A 57 -2.25 -15.86 -5.27
N CYS A 58 -2.23 -16.77 -4.30
CA CYS A 58 -2.85 -16.56 -2.99
C CYS A 58 -2.20 -15.41 -2.22
N LEU A 59 -0.87 -15.38 -2.16
CA LEU A 59 -0.14 -14.33 -1.45
C LEU A 59 -0.36 -12.95 -2.10
N ALA A 60 -0.26 -12.88 -3.42
CA ALA A 60 -0.48 -11.62 -4.15
C ALA A 60 -1.91 -11.10 -3.92
N THR A 61 -2.93 -11.95 -4.08
CA THR A 61 -4.33 -11.57 -3.88
C THR A 61 -4.60 -11.19 -2.42
N GLY A 62 -4.03 -11.94 -1.46
CA GLY A 62 -4.12 -11.62 -0.04
C GLY A 62 -3.55 -10.24 0.31
N VAL A 63 -2.38 -9.90 -0.21
CA VAL A 63 -1.76 -8.57 -0.04
C VAL A 63 -2.63 -7.49 -0.71
N GLU A 64 -3.16 -7.74 -1.90
CA GLU A 64 -4.03 -6.81 -2.63
C GLU A 64 -5.40 -6.57 -1.96
N ILE A 65 -5.81 -7.41 -1.03
CA ILE A 65 -7.00 -7.21 -0.21
C ILE A 65 -6.64 -6.53 1.10
N ALA A 66 -5.69 -7.09 1.84
CA ALA A 66 -5.37 -6.65 3.20
C ALA A 66 -4.70 -5.28 3.24
N ALA A 67 -3.73 -5.04 2.35
CA ALA A 67 -2.99 -3.79 2.35
C ALA A 67 -3.84 -2.57 1.93
N PRO A 68 -4.70 -2.61 0.90
CA PRO A 68 -5.64 -1.54 0.61
C PRO A 68 -6.60 -1.24 1.76
N ALA A 69 -7.13 -2.25 2.42
CA ALA A 69 -7.99 -2.06 3.59
C ALA A 69 -7.24 -1.34 4.73
N ALA A 70 -6.00 -1.76 5.01
CA ALA A 70 -5.13 -1.12 5.99
C ALA A 70 -4.80 0.33 5.61
N LEU A 71 -4.54 0.61 4.32
CA LEU A 71 -4.30 1.97 3.82
C LEU A 71 -5.54 2.87 4.01
N LEU A 72 -6.74 2.39 3.67
CA LEU A 72 -7.99 3.16 3.83
C LEU A 72 -8.24 3.50 5.30
N LEU A 73 -8.10 2.54 6.19
CA LEU A 73 -8.26 2.74 7.63
C LEU A 73 -7.12 3.57 8.24
N GLY A 74 -5.98 3.64 7.58
CA GLY A 74 -4.76 4.25 8.12
C GLY A 74 -4.21 3.47 9.32
N PHE A 75 -4.37 2.15 9.30
CA PHE A 75 -3.87 1.25 10.32
C PHE A 75 -2.68 0.45 9.78
N GLY A 76 -1.54 0.51 10.50
CA GLY A 76 -0.32 -0.15 10.03
C GLY A 76 0.13 0.32 8.65
N THR A 77 -0.12 1.58 8.29
CA THR A 77 0.04 2.12 6.93
C THR A 77 1.43 1.89 6.37
N ARG A 78 2.48 2.00 7.18
CA ARG A 78 3.87 1.80 6.73
C ARG A 78 4.11 0.36 6.31
N ILE A 79 3.57 -0.61 7.05
CA ILE A 79 3.70 -2.05 6.75
C ILE A 79 2.91 -2.38 5.49
N ALA A 80 1.68 -1.89 5.38
CA ALA A 80 0.84 -2.07 4.20
C ALA A 80 1.49 -1.48 2.94
N ALA A 81 2.00 -0.25 3.03
CA ALA A 81 2.71 0.40 1.93
C ALA A 81 4.00 -0.33 1.54
N LEU A 82 4.75 -0.86 2.51
CA LEU A 82 5.95 -1.67 2.25
C LEU A 82 5.59 -2.98 1.54
N ALA A 83 4.56 -3.67 1.98
CA ALA A 83 4.11 -4.91 1.34
C ALA A 83 3.70 -4.67 -0.13
N LEU A 84 2.96 -3.60 -0.41
CA LEU A 84 2.59 -3.21 -1.78
C LEU A 84 3.79 -2.78 -2.61
N LEU A 85 4.77 -2.10 -2.01
CA LEU A 85 6.00 -1.71 -2.71
C LEU A 85 6.83 -2.93 -3.10
N ILE A 86 7.01 -3.89 -2.18
CA ILE A 86 7.71 -5.15 -2.47
C ILE A 86 6.99 -5.89 -3.61
N MET A 87 5.67 -6.01 -3.55
CA MET A 87 4.89 -6.64 -4.61
C MET A 87 5.05 -5.91 -5.94
N THR A 88 5.00 -4.58 -5.95
CA THR A 88 5.22 -3.76 -7.16
C THR A 88 6.62 -4.01 -7.74
N LEU A 89 7.65 -4.14 -6.91
CA LEU A 89 9.01 -4.46 -7.34
C LEU A 89 9.11 -5.87 -7.94
N VAL A 90 8.46 -6.86 -7.33
CA VAL A 90 8.41 -8.23 -7.88
C VAL A 90 7.74 -8.22 -9.26
N ILE A 91 6.61 -7.53 -9.41
CA ILE A 91 5.93 -7.39 -10.70
C ILE A 91 6.82 -6.68 -11.71
N GLN A 92 7.50 -5.61 -11.33
CA GLN A 92 8.41 -4.87 -12.21
C GLN A 92 9.58 -5.72 -12.70
N LEU A 93 10.16 -6.53 -11.83
CA LEU A 93 11.38 -7.27 -12.17
C LEU A 93 11.10 -8.57 -12.92
N PHE A 94 10.00 -9.25 -12.61
CA PHE A 94 9.76 -10.62 -13.06
C PHE A 94 8.54 -10.78 -13.95
N VAL A 95 7.55 -9.88 -13.87
CA VAL A 95 6.27 -10.04 -14.57
C VAL A 95 6.15 -9.09 -15.75
N TYR A 96 6.25 -7.78 -15.50
CA TYR A 96 6.06 -6.74 -16.51
C TYR A 96 7.19 -5.70 -16.48
N PRO A 97 8.43 -6.05 -16.91
CA PRO A 97 9.56 -5.12 -16.89
C PRO A 97 9.34 -3.85 -17.72
N GLN A 98 8.51 -3.94 -18.77
CA GLN A 98 8.24 -2.80 -19.67
C GLN A 98 7.28 -1.77 -19.07
N SER A 99 6.53 -2.15 -18.00
CA SER A 99 5.52 -1.28 -17.38
C SER A 99 6.10 -0.33 -16.31
N TYR A 100 7.38 0.03 -16.44
CA TYR A 100 8.09 0.83 -15.44
C TYR A 100 7.41 2.17 -15.12
N ALA A 101 6.80 2.83 -16.12
CA ALA A 101 6.12 4.10 -15.92
C ALA A 101 4.93 3.97 -14.93
N ALA A 102 4.11 2.93 -15.09
CA ALA A 102 3.00 2.66 -14.18
C ALA A 102 3.48 2.27 -12.77
N HIS A 103 4.51 1.43 -12.70
CA HIS A 103 5.04 0.98 -11.41
C HIS A 103 5.74 2.10 -10.65
N LEU A 104 6.40 3.05 -11.33
CA LEU A 104 6.96 4.25 -10.71
C LEU A 104 5.88 5.18 -10.15
N LEU A 105 4.73 5.30 -10.85
CA LEU A 105 3.58 6.06 -10.35
C LEU A 105 3.02 5.48 -9.04
N TRP A 106 3.13 4.18 -8.82
CA TRP A 106 2.73 3.56 -7.54
C TRP A 106 3.85 3.59 -6.51
N ALA A 107 5.09 3.37 -6.93
CA ALA A 107 6.24 3.33 -6.03
C ALA A 107 6.48 4.67 -5.32
N GLY A 108 6.31 5.80 -6.00
CA GLY A 108 6.47 7.14 -5.41
C GLY A 108 5.55 7.38 -4.21
N PRO A 109 4.22 7.30 -4.36
CA PRO A 109 3.27 7.41 -3.26
C PRO A 109 3.47 6.36 -2.15
N LEU A 110 3.81 5.11 -2.51
CA LEU A 110 4.10 4.06 -1.53
C LEU A 110 5.31 4.42 -0.68
N LEU A 111 6.40 4.85 -1.31
CA LEU A 111 7.61 5.30 -0.62
C LEU A 111 7.32 6.51 0.28
N TYR A 112 6.54 7.46 -0.20
CA TYR A 112 6.12 8.61 0.59
C TYR A 112 5.37 8.17 1.87
N LEU A 113 4.41 7.23 1.76
CA LEU A 113 3.66 6.73 2.91
C LEU A 113 4.53 5.93 3.89
N ILE A 114 5.56 5.22 3.40
CA ILE A 114 6.53 4.52 4.26
C ILE A 114 7.34 5.53 5.08
N LEU A 115 7.82 6.60 4.47
CA LEU A 115 8.67 7.60 5.11
C LEU A 115 7.88 8.50 6.05
N ARG A 116 6.77 9.06 5.58
CA ARG A 116 5.95 10.03 6.33
C ARG A 116 4.93 9.38 7.25
N GLY A 117 4.37 8.25 6.85
CA GLY A 117 3.30 7.56 7.57
C GLY A 117 1.91 7.97 7.10
N PRO A 118 0.86 7.60 7.86
CA PRO A 118 -0.54 7.68 7.42
C PRO A 118 -1.18 9.07 7.50
N GLY A 119 -0.51 10.05 8.10
CA GLY A 119 -1.05 11.39 8.31
C GLY A 119 -2.01 11.50 9.52
N LEU A 120 -2.57 12.71 9.67
CA LEU A 120 -3.44 13.05 10.81
C LEU A 120 -4.79 12.29 10.81
N LEU A 121 -5.33 12.02 9.62
CA LEU A 121 -6.58 11.29 9.42
C LEU A 121 -6.34 9.78 9.30
N SER A 122 -5.91 9.16 10.41
CA SER A 122 -5.57 7.75 10.43
C SER A 122 -5.82 7.12 11.80
N ALA A 123 -6.14 5.82 11.80
CA ALA A 123 -6.26 5.03 13.03
C ALA A 123 -4.93 5.02 13.82
N ASP A 124 -3.79 4.93 13.13
CA ASP A 124 -2.46 4.99 13.75
C ASP A 124 -2.24 6.31 14.53
N HIS A 125 -2.74 7.43 14.01
CA HIS A 125 -2.65 8.71 14.70
C HIS A 125 -3.53 8.75 15.96
N LEU A 126 -4.75 8.25 15.88
CA LEU A 126 -5.68 8.19 17.02
C LEU A 126 -5.14 7.31 18.15
N ILE A 127 -4.56 6.15 17.79
CA ILE A 127 -3.94 5.23 18.76
C ILE A 127 -2.75 5.91 19.43
N ARG A 128 -1.87 6.55 18.67
CA ARG A 128 -0.71 7.27 19.23
C ARG A 128 -1.10 8.39 20.18
N ARG A 129 -2.20 9.10 19.89
CA ARG A 129 -2.69 10.17 20.78
C ARG A 129 -3.19 9.61 22.10
N ARG A 130 -3.84 8.44 22.11
CA ARG A 130 -4.34 7.79 23.33
C ARG A 130 -3.23 7.17 24.17
N CYS A 131 -2.14 6.73 23.55
CA CYS A 131 -1.02 6.08 24.22
C CYS A 131 0.08 7.07 24.69
N ARG A 132 -0.05 8.37 24.45
CA ARG A 132 0.89 9.35 25.00
C ARG A 132 0.67 9.53 26.50
N PRO A 133 1.68 9.25 27.35
CA PRO A 133 1.60 9.59 28.78
C PRO A 133 1.40 11.10 28.93
N ALA A 134 0.62 11.50 29.91
CA ALA A 134 0.48 12.90 30.28
C ALA A 134 1.88 13.49 30.57
N PRO A 135 2.17 14.73 30.15
CA PRO A 135 3.44 15.39 30.50
C PRO A 135 3.53 15.43 32.04
N PRO A 136 4.73 15.18 32.62
CA PRO A 136 4.93 15.30 34.05
C PRO A 136 4.48 16.69 34.50
N ALA A 137 3.65 16.74 35.55
CA ALA A 137 3.23 17.99 36.17
C ALA A 137 4.47 18.80 36.50
N ALA A 138 4.53 20.04 36.00
CA ALA A 138 5.59 20.96 36.34
C ALA A 138 5.61 21.10 37.87
N GLN A 139 6.65 20.56 38.52
CA GLN A 139 6.88 20.77 39.92
C GLN A 139 7.35 22.22 40.02
N GLY A 140 6.45 23.09 40.55
CA GLY A 140 6.75 24.47 40.90
C GLY A 140 7.60 24.58 42.15
#